data_5cd9dee9d5c7ccd8e157bc305d119fe4
#
_entry.id   5cd9dee9d5c7ccd8e157bc305d119fe4
#
_cell.length_a   1.000
_cell.length_b   1.000
_cell.length_c   1.000
_cell.angle_alpha   90.00
_cell.angle_beta   90.00
_cell.angle_gamma   90.00
#
_symmetry.space_group_name_H-M   'P 1'
#
loop_
_entity.id
_entity.type
_entity.pdbx_description
1 polymer ?
#
loop_
_entity_poly.entity_id
_entity_poly.type
_entity_poly.pdbx_seq_one_letter_code
_entity_poly.pdbx_strand_id
1 'polypeptide(L)'
;VGEELDAWSDVIALKKVPTGDVTHGLVRYNWTENVVYDEYQHDVSASNTSTATSASNIYDSRFYVMTEEYNVYKCIRTGRDSNGAVVASSVKPAGTSSTALIETAEAAAGTGRGYIWKYMYSISASDVIKFVTNDFIPVKTIGAQTEIFGNGTNGGLGTQATNDSTAQWDVEADAVDGSVLHIVVTAGGSGHTNGTGTYANVDI
;
A
#
# COMPACT_ATOMS: atom_id res chain seq x y z
N VAL A 1 30.77 17.94 -35.36
CA VAL A 1 30.00 17.55 -36.58
C VAL A 1 30.16 16.05 -36.87
N GLY A 2 31.36 15.43 -36.62
CA GLY A 2 31.58 13.99 -36.83
C GLY A 2 30.76 13.10 -35.87
N GLU A 3 30.79 13.37 -34.61
CA GLU A 3 30.14 12.60 -33.58
C GLU A 3 28.60 12.59 -33.72
N GLU A 4 28.03 13.67 -34.26
CA GLU A 4 26.59 13.79 -34.49
C GLU A 4 26.14 12.92 -35.69
N LEU A 5 26.96 12.84 -36.72
CA LEU A 5 26.72 11.98 -37.88
C LEU A 5 26.84 10.49 -37.51
N ASP A 6 27.81 10.13 -36.66
CA ASP A 6 27.99 8.76 -36.17
C ASP A 6 26.77 8.33 -35.32
N ALA A 7 26.28 9.20 -34.44
CA ALA A 7 25.08 8.93 -33.64
C ALA A 7 23.82 8.72 -34.51
N TRP A 8 23.68 9.51 -35.60
CA TRP A 8 22.55 9.35 -36.53
C TRP A 8 22.65 8.09 -37.36
N SER A 9 23.85 7.63 -37.69
CA SER A 9 24.04 6.41 -38.46
C SER A 9 23.65 5.15 -37.72
N ASP A 10 23.71 5.17 -36.40
CA ASP A 10 23.40 4.04 -35.52
C ASP A 10 21.94 4.01 -35.05
N VAL A 11 21.16 5.06 -35.37
CA VAL A 11 19.76 5.17 -34.95
C VAL A 11 18.85 4.41 -35.91
N ILE A 12 18.17 3.36 -35.39
CA ILE A 12 17.16 2.62 -36.15
C ILE A 12 15.82 3.35 -36.13
N ALA A 13 15.47 3.98 -35.01
CA ALA A 13 14.22 4.72 -34.83
C ALA A 13 14.33 5.79 -33.74
N LEU A 14 13.62 6.89 -33.92
CA LEU A 14 13.51 7.96 -32.93
C LEU A 14 12.04 8.24 -32.65
N LYS A 15 11.68 8.26 -31.35
CA LYS A 15 10.35 8.65 -30.92
C LYS A 15 10.45 9.77 -29.88
N LYS A 16 9.72 10.85 -30.09
CA LYS A 16 9.51 11.85 -29.05
C LYS A 16 8.64 11.25 -27.94
N VAL A 17 9.13 11.26 -26.71
CA VAL A 17 8.40 10.78 -25.53
C VAL A 17 7.63 11.95 -24.93
N PRO A 18 6.29 12.00 -25.05
CA PRO A 18 5.48 12.97 -24.33
C PRO A 18 5.40 12.63 -22.84
N THR A 19 5.05 13.60 -22.00
CA THR A 19 4.94 13.42 -20.55
C THR A 19 3.97 12.31 -20.12
N GLY A 20 2.93 12.05 -20.93
CA GLY A 20 2.00 10.94 -20.69
C GLY A 20 2.54 9.53 -20.99
N ASP A 21 3.76 9.44 -21.54
CA ASP A 21 4.46 8.17 -21.77
C ASP A 21 5.59 7.92 -20.72
N VAL A 22 5.61 8.73 -19.66
CA VAL A 22 6.56 8.60 -18.55
C VAL A 22 5.81 8.38 -17.24
N THR A 23 6.25 7.42 -16.46
CA THR A 23 5.71 7.14 -15.12
C THR A 23 6.81 6.70 -14.16
N HIS A 24 6.56 6.83 -12.87
CA HIS A 24 7.41 6.19 -11.88
C HIS A 24 7.10 4.69 -11.81
N GLY A 25 8.12 3.86 -11.69
CA GLY A 25 7.98 2.41 -11.60
C GLY A 25 8.38 1.90 -10.22
N LEU A 26 7.65 0.91 -9.75
CA LEU A 26 8.01 0.06 -8.60
C LEU A 26 8.36 -1.34 -9.09
N VAL A 27 9.18 -2.04 -8.33
CA VAL A 27 9.45 -3.46 -8.59
C VAL A 27 8.13 -4.24 -8.55
N ARG A 28 7.92 -5.12 -9.50
CA ARG A 28 6.70 -5.91 -9.61
C ARG A 28 6.76 -7.12 -8.68
N TYR A 29 5.89 -7.16 -7.70
CA TYR A 29 5.61 -8.34 -6.90
C TYR A 29 4.18 -8.82 -7.18
N ASN A 30 4.05 -9.96 -7.86
CA ASN A 30 2.75 -10.60 -8.03
C ASN A 30 2.37 -11.30 -6.74
N TRP A 31 1.08 -11.20 -6.37
CA TRP A 31 0.57 -12.07 -5.32
C TRP A 31 0.69 -13.54 -5.78
N THR A 32 1.24 -14.36 -4.94
CA THR A 32 1.41 -15.79 -5.18
C THR A 32 0.99 -16.53 -3.92
N GLU A 33 0.22 -17.59 -4.09
CA GLU A 33 -0.20 -18.45 -3.01
C GLU A 33 0.99 -19.09 -2.30
N ASN A 34 0.88 -19.27 -0.99
CA ASN A 34 1.91 -19.87 -0.13
C ASN A 34 3.23 -19.09 -0.04
N VAL A 35 3.18 -17.78 -0.28
CA VAL A 35 4.30 -16.86 -0.08
C VAL A 35 4.07 -16.02 1.17
N VAL A 36 5.16 -15.76 1.90
CA VAL A 36 5.15 -14.84 3.04
C VAL A 36 5.38 -13.42 2.53
N TYR A 37 4.54 -12.50 2.99
CA TYR A 37 4.64 -11.07 2.71
C TYR A 37 4.90 -10.30 3.99
N ASP A 38 5.71 -9.25 3.88
CA ASP A 38 6.04 -8.37 4.98
C ASP A 38 4.90 -7.39 5.25
N GLU A 39 4.72 -7.03 6.49
CA GLU A 39 3.98 -5.81 6.80
C GLU A 39 4.83 -4.58 6.48
N TYR A 40 4.20 -3.50 6.05
CA TYR A 40 4.90 -2.25 5.78
C TYR A 40 5.49 -1.67 7.06
N GLN A 41 6.78 -1.43 7.03
CA GLN A 41 7.54 -0.71 8.05
C GLN A 41 8.47 0.26 7.34
N HIS A 42 8.43 1.53 7.72
CA HIS A 42 9.22 2.59 7.06
C HIS A 42 10.71 2.53 7.39
N ASP A 43 11.06 1.91 8.51
CA ASP A 43 12.40 1.88 9.11
C ASP A 43 13.12 0.55 8.93
N VAL A 44 12.66 -0.29 8.01
CA VAL A 44 13.36 -1.56 7.68
C VAL A 44 14.79 -1.28 7.27
N SER A 45 15.71 -1.87 8.01
CA SER A 45 17.15 -1.67 7.84
C SER A 45 17.92 -2.90 8.31
N ALA A 46 19.25 -2.90 8.14
CA ALA A 46 20.10 -3.98 8.63
C ALA A 46 20.06 -4.14 10.17
N SER A 47 19.72 -3.08 10.91
CA SER A 47 19.55 -3.11 12.37
C SER A 47 18.10 -3.34 12.80
N ASN A 48 17.13 -3.17 11.92
CA ASN A 48 15.70 -3.39 12.14
C ASN A 48 15.13 -4.17 10.95
N THR A 49 15.36 -5.47 10.94
CA THR A 49 14.92 -6.33 9.84
C THR A 49 13.43 -6.63 9.92
N SER A 50 12.81 -6.88 8.76
CA SER A 50 11.43 -7.35 8.71
C SER A 50 11.24 -8.61 9.53
N THR A 51 10.17 -8.65 10.32
CA THR A 51 9.86 -9.79 11.20
C THR A 51 9.36 -11.03 10.45
N ALA A 52 8.96 -10.89 9.20
CA ALA A 52 8.40 -11.97 8.40
C ALA A 52 9.44 -12.60 7.46
N THR A 53 10.18 -11.80 6.72
CA THR A 53 11.14 -12.30 5.70
C THR A 53 12.59 -12.02 6.05
N SER A 54 12.87 -11.29 7.13
CA SER A 54 14.20 -10.80 7.50
C SER A 54 14.82 -9.84 6.47
N ALA A 55 14.00 -9.19 5.64
CA ALA A 55 14.49 -8.16 4.74
C ALA A 55 15.23 -7.07 5.52
N SER A 56 16.40 -6.66 5.03
CA SER A 56 17.28 -5.71 5.70
C SER A 56 17.20 -4.29 5.12
N ASN A 57 16.34 -4.09 4.15
CA ASN A 57 16.03 -2.78 3.58
C ASN A 57 14.62 -2.78 2.98
N ILE A 58 14.05 -1.60 2.81
CA ILE A 58 12.67 -1.46 2.33
C ILE A 58 12.49 -1.92 0.87
N TYR A 59 13.54 -1.93 0.07
CA TYR A 59 13.47 -2.33 -1.34
C TYR A 59 13.39 -3.84 -1.51
N ASP A 60 13.91 -4.60 -0.55
CA ASP A 60 13.84 -6.07 -0.53
C ASP A 60 12.58 -6.57 0.20
N SER A 61 11.95 -5.72 0.99
CA SER A 61 10.74 -6.03 1.71
C SER A 61 9.54 -6.14 0.76
N ARG A 62 8.82 -7.27 0.86
CA ARG A 62 7.65 -7.56 0.00
C ARG A 62 6.36 -7.14 0.68
N PHE A 63 6.22 -5.84 0.93
CA PHE A 63 5.07 -5.29 1.64
C PHE A 63 3.91 -4.86 0.72
N TYR A 64 4.03 -5.02 -0.57
CA TYR A 64 2.94 -4.79 -1.53
C TYR A 64 2.92 -5.87 -2.60
N VAL A 65 1.76 -6.07 -3.18
CA VAL A 65 1.55 -7.07 -4.24
C VAL A 65 0.60 -6.54 -5.30
N MET A 66 0.75 -7.04 -6.51
CA MET A 66 -0.22 -6.87 -7.59
C MET A 66 -0.94 -8.19 -7.83
N THR A 67 -2.26 -8.17 -7.98
CA THR A 67 -3.07 -9.33 -8.36
C THR A 67 -3.22 -9.45 -9.87
N GLU A 68 -3.79 -10.56 -10.33
CA GLU A 68 -4.07 -10.82 -11.76
C GLU A 68 -5.02 -9.79 -12.37
N GLU A 69 -5.86 -9.19 -11.54
CA GLU A 69 -6.80 -8.14 -11.93
C GLU A 69 -6.13 -6.75 -12.00
N TYR A 70 -4.81 -6.70 -11.89
CA TYR A 70 -4.01 -5.46 -11.86
C TYR A 70 -4.38 -4.52 -10.70
N ASN A 71 -4.88 -5.07 -9.61
CA ASN A 71 -5.08 -4.36 -8.36
C ASN A 71 -3.82 -4.44 -7.50
N VAL A 72 -3.41 -3.31 -6.93
CA VAL A 72 -2.25 -3.23 -6.05
C VAL A 72 -2.72 -3.10 -4.61
N TYR A 73 -2.16 -3.95 -3.75
CA TYR A 73 -2.47 -3.99 -2.32
C TYR A 73 -1.20 -3.82 -1.50
N LYS A 74 -1.30 -3.06 -0.41
CA LYS A 74 -0.25 -2.91 0.60
C LYS A 74 -0.56 -3.84 1.77
N CYS A 75 0.41 -4.61 2.22
CA CYS A 75 0.29 -5.43 3.40
C CYS A 75 0.46 -4.56 4.65
N ILE A 76 -0.58 -4.48 5.46
CA ILE A 76 -0.59 -3.74 6.72
C ILE A 76 -0.20 -4.64 7.88
N ARG A 77 -0.55 -5.93 7.81
CA ARG A 77 -0.21 -6.92 8.82
C ARG A 77 0.05 -8.28 8.18
N THR A 78 1.15 -8.89 8.55
CA THR A 78 1.50 -10.26 8.19
C THR A 78 0.63 -11.26 8.98
N GLY A 79 0.22 -12.34 8.31
CA GLY A 79 -0.53 -13.42 8.93
C GLY A 79 0.31 -14.19 9.95
N ARG A 80 -0.30 -14.56 11.07
CA ARG A 80 0.35 -15.31 12.15
C ARG A 80 -0.58 -16.37 12.73
N ASP A 81 -0.02 -17.50 13.12
CA ASP A 81 -0.75 -18.53 13.84
C ASP A 81 -1.03 -18.14 15.31
N SER A 82 -1.68 -19.03 16.04
CA SER A 82 -1.99 -18.83 17.47
C SER A 82 -0.76 -18.71 18.38
N ASN A 83 0.41 -19.17 17.92
CA ASN A 83 1.68 -19.07 18.63
C ASN A 83 2.49 -17.82 18.23
N GLY A 84 1.96 -17.01 17.30
CA GLY A 84 2.63 -15.84 16.79
C GLY A 84 3.63 -16.13 15.65
N ALA A 85 3.73 -17.37 15.20
CA ALA A 85 4.59 -17.72 14.07
C ALA A 85 3.98 -17.21 12.74
N VAL A 86 4.84 -16.71 11.88
CA VAL A 86 4.45 -16.21 10.55
C VAL A 86 3.86 -17.33 9.71
N VAL A 87 2.73 -17.07 9.06
CA VAL A 87 2.10 -17.98 8.10
C VAL A 87 2.16 -17.41 6.70
N ALA A 88 2.22 -18.27 5.70
CA ALA A 88 2.18 -17.86 4.29
C ALA A 88 0.75 -17.42 3.90
N SER A 89 0.66 -16.48 2.96
CA SER A 89 -0.62 -16.05 2.41
C SER A 89 -1.18 -17.12 1.48
N SER A 90 -2.33 -17.66 1.82
CA SER A 90 -3.06 -18.65 1.02
C SER A 90 -4.34 -18.10 0.39
N VAL A 91 -4.75 -16.91 0.80
CA VAL A 91 -5.95 -16.25 0.30
C VAL A 91 -5.58 -14.94 -0.39
N LYS A 92 -5.93 -14.84 -1.69
CA LYS A 92 -5.70 -13.63 -2.49
C LYS A 92 -6.53 -12.47 -1.95
N PRO A 93 -5.92 -11.29 -1.71
CA PRO A 93 -6.70 -10.10 -1.35
C PRO A 93 -7.65 -9.73 -2.48
N ALA A 94 -8.90 -9.41 -2.13
CA ALA A 94 -9.94 -9.05 -3.08
C ALA A 94 -10.74 -7.84 -2.57
N GLY A 95 -11.24 -7.04 -3.50
CA GLY A 95 -11.99 -5.82 -3.21
C GLY A 95 -11.19 -4.55 -3.51
N THR A 96 -11.90 -3.48 -3.82
CA THR A 96 -11.35 -2.20 -4.26
C THR A 96 -11.79 -1.02 -3.38
N SER A 97 -12.18 -1.31 -2.15
CA SER A 97 -12.53 -0.26 -1.19
C SER A 97 -11.29 0.52 -0.78
N SER A 98 -11.33 1.84 -0.93
CA SER A 98 -10.26 2.72 -0.48
C SER A 98 -10.27 2.97 1.03
N THR A 99 -11.39 2.70 1.70
CA THR A 99 -11.59 2.99 3.13
C THR A 99 -11.55 1.74 4.01
N ALA A 100 -11.97 0.59 3.49
CA ALA A 100 -11.99 -0.65 4.26
C ALA A 100 -10.67 -1.41 4.11
N LEU A 101 -10.20 -1.99 5.21
CA LEU A 101 -9.14 -2.98 5.19
C LEU A 101 -9.70 -4.36 4.85
N ILE A 102 -8.89 -5.16 4.20
CA ILE A 102 -9.23 -6.52 3.77
C ILE A 102 -8.48 -7.48 4.67
N GLU A 103 -9.19 -8.20 5.53
CA GLU A 103 -8.63 -9.29 6.30
C GLU A 103 -8.87 -10.61 5.57
N THR A 104 -7.80 -11.38 5.36
CA THR A 104 -7.85 -12.69 4.72
C THR A 104 -7.76 -13.79 5.77
N ALA A 105 -8.61 -14.82 5.64
CA ALA A 105 -8.66 -15.93 6.58
C ALA A 105 -7.72 -17.05 6.10
N GLU A 106 -6.47 -16.98 6.53
CA GLU A 106 -5.47 -17.99 6.18
C GLU A 106 -5.72 -19.30 6.95
N ALA A 107 -5.86 -20.41 6.22
CA ALA A 107 -6.11 -21.71 6.85
C ALA A 107 -4.99 -22.12 7.83
N ALA A 108 -3.74 -21.82 7.50
CA ALA A 108 -2.60 -22.10 8.35
C ALA A 108 -2.54 -21.24 9.62
N ALA A 109 -3.27 -20.12 9.68
CA ALA A 109 -3.37 -19.29 10.87
C ALA A 109 -4.20 -19.97 11.98
N GLY A 110 -5.13 -20.86 11.61
CA GLY A 110 -6.03 -21.50 12.57
C GLY A 110 -6.83 -20.46 13.36
N THR A 111 -6.64 -20.41 14.68
CA THR A 111 -7.20 -19.38 15.56
C THR A 111 -6.34 -18.12 15.67
N GLY A 112 -5.23 -18.06 14.96
CA GLY A 112 -4.38 -16.88 14.85
C GLY A 112 -5.02 -15.78 14.02
N ARG A 113 -4.19 -14.99 13.34
CA ARG A 113 -4.64 -13.82 12.58
C ARG A 113 -4.20 -13.93 11.13
N GLY A 114 -5.10 -13.68 10.20
CA GLY A 114 -4.80 -13.60 8.78
C GLY A 114 -4.03 -12.33 8.40
N TYR A 115 -3.73 -12.21 7.12
CA TYR A 115 -3.16 -10.98 6.58
C TYR A 115 -4.20 -9.86 6.59
N ILE A 116 -3.72 -8.62 6.76
CA ILE A 116 -4.51 -7.42 6.51
C ILE A 116 -3.90 -6.67 5.35
N TRP A 117 -4.73 -6.42 4.35
CA TRP A 117 -4.37 -5.72 3.14
C TRP A 117 -5.12 -4.40 3.02
N LYS A 118 -4.45 -3.40 2.49
CA LYS A 118 -5.04 -2.13 2.06
C LYS A 118 -5.03 -2.08 0.54
N TYR A 119 -6.20 -1.89 -0.07
CA TYR A 119 -6.26 -1.59 -1.49
C TYR A 119 -5.65 -0.20 -1.75
N MET A 120 -4.73 -0.12 -2.70
CA MET A 120 -4.05 1.12 -3.06
C MET A 120 -4.62 1.72 -4.33
N TYR A 121 -4.57 0.99 -5.43
CA TYR A 121 -5.08 1.42 -6.73
C TYR A 121 -5.19 0.25 -7.71
N SER A 122 -5.96 0.47 -8.79
CA SER A 122 -5.96 -0.41 -9.95
C SER A 122 -5.17 0.23 -11.08
N ILE A 123 -4.36 -0.56 -11.76
CA ILE A 123 -3.63 -0.13 -12.95
C ILE A 123 -4.61 -0.14 -14.12
N SER A 124 -4.75 0.98 -14.82
CA SER A 124 -5.67 1.08 -15.96
C SER A 124 -5.21 0.19 -17.12
N ALA A 125 -6.13 -0.25 -17.97
CA ALA A 125 -5.78 -1.06 -19.14
C ALA A 125 -4.78 -0.37 -20.06
N SER A 126 -4.85 0.96 -20.18
CA SER A 126 -3.88 1.74 -20.95
C SER A 126 -2.48 1.73 -20.31
N ASP A 127 -2.41 1.82 -19.00
CA ASP A 127 -1.14 1.81 -18.26
C ASP A 127 -0.54 0.40 -18.19
N VAL A 128 -1.38 -0.62 -18.18
CA VAL A 128 -0.91 -2.01 -18.30
C VAL A 128 -0.15 -2.20 -19.61
N ILE A 129 -0.71 -1.75 -20.73
CA ILE A 129 -0.09 -1.90 -22.05
C ILE A 129 1.18 -1.06 -22.19
N LYS A 130 1.23 0.13 -21.56
CA LYS A 130 2.34 1.07 -21.70
C LYS A 130 3.49 0.80 -20.75
N PHE A 131 3.21 0.44 -19.50
CA PHE A 131 4.16 0.55 -18.40
C PHE A 131 4.37 -0.73 -17.60
N VAL A 132 3.43 -1.69 -17.62
CA VAL A 132 3.63 -2.95 -16.89
C VAL A 132 4.62 -3.82 -17.66
N THR A 133 5.68 -4.19 -16.98
CA THR A 133 6.70 -5.12 -17.49
C THR A 133 6.76 -6.36 -16.60
N ASN A 134 7.67 -7.27 -16.89
CA ASN A 134 7.93 -8.42 -16.02
C ASN A 134 8.49 -7.99 -14.67
N ASP A 135 9.23 -6.88 -14.63
CA ASP A 135 10.00 -6.44 -13.47
C ASP A 135 9.41 -5.21 -12.77
N PHE A 136 8.56 -4.43 -13.47
CA PHE A 136 8.06 -3.15 -12.96
C PHE A 136 6.55 -2.98 -13.18
N ILE A 137 5.94 -2.25 -12.23
CA ILE A 137 4.56 -1.75 -12.31
C ILE A 137 4.56 -0.22 -12.19
N PRO A 138 3.64 0.47 -12.86
CA PRO A 138 3.51 1.93 -12.75
C PRO A 138 2.91 2.31 -11.39
N VAL A 139 3.39 3.42 -10.84
CA VAL A 139 2.79 4.04 -9.66
C VAL A 139 1.69 4.99 -10.09
N LYS A 140 0.54 4.93 -9.44
CA LYS A 140 -0.47 5.96 -9.60
C LYS A 140 0.06 7.24 -8.94
N THR A 141 0.43 8.22 -9.74
CA THR A 141 0.76 9.55 -9.22
C THR A 141 -0.51 10.26 -8.79
N ILE A 142 -0.50 10.76 -7.59
CA ILE A 142 -1.53 11.68 -7.12
C ILE A 142 -1.14 13.04 -7.69
N GLY A 143 -2.04 13.64 -8.47
CA GLY A 143 -1.82 15.00 -8.99
C GLY A 143 -1.56 15.97 -7.84
N ALA A 144 -0.80 17.03 -8.11
CA ALA A 144 -0.60 18.09 -7.14
C ALA A 144 -1.97 18.53 -6.60
N GLN A 145 -2.24 18.20 -5.37
CA GLN A 145 -3.45 18.63 -4.70
C GLN A 145 -3.24 20.09 -4.32
N THR A 146 -4.05 20.96 -4.88
CA THR A 146 -4.05 22.39 -4.56
C THR A 146 -4.54 22.64 -3.12
N GLU A 147 -5.10 21.64 -2.48
CA GLU A 147 -5.65 21.71 -1.14
C GLU A 147 -5.17 20.52 -0.31
N ILE A 148 -3.89 20.52 -0.03
CA ILE A 148 -3.29 19.54 0.89
C ILE A 148 -3.86 19.73 2.30
N PHE A 149 -4.15 20.95 2.65
CA PHE A 149 -4.78 21.33 3.92
C PHE A 149 -6.09 22.01 3.56
N GLY A 150 -7.17 21.26 3.55
CA GLY A 150 -8.46 21.86 3.33
C GLY A 150 -8.63 23.05 4.24
N ASN A 151 -8.99 24.16 3.69
CA ASN A 151 -9.29 25.35 4.44
C ASN A 151 -10.67 25.19 5.13
N GLY A 152 -10.81 24.13 5.91
CA GLY A 152 -12.01 23.91 6.70
C GLY A 152 -12.18 25.00 7.72
N THR A 153 -13.38 25.56 7.78
CA THR A 153 -13.79 26.64 8.71
C THR A 153 -13.55 26.27 10.18
N ASN A 154 -13.05 25.11 10.50
CA ASN A 154 -12.85 24.57 11.84
C ASN A 154 -11.42 24.13 12.15
N GLY A 155 -10.41 24.70 11.46
CA GLY A 155 -8.99 24.45 11.80
C GLY A 155 -8.57 22.97 11.71
N GLY A 156 -9.37 22.14 11.10
CA GLY A 156 -9.14 20.76 10.83
C GLY A 156 -9.36 20.52 9.36
N LEU A 157 -8.89 19.46 8.89
CA LEU A 157 -9.09 18.84 7.61
C LEU A 157 -10.33 19.39 6.91
N GLY A 158 -10.15 20.13 5.84
CA GLY A 158 -11.24 20.68 5.05
C GLY A 158 -12.16 19.61 4.52
N THR A 159 -13.21 20.02 3.84
CA THR A 159 -14.13 19.12 3.16
C THR A 159 -13.31 18.18 2.27
N GLN A 160 -13.09 16.97 2.73
CA GLN A 160 -12.28 16.00 2.05
C GLN A 160 -12.76 15.83 0.62
N ALA A 161 -11.89 16.12 -0.32
CA ALA A 161 -12.08 15.62 -1.65
C ALA A 161 -12.15 14.10 -1.56
N THR A 162 -13.10 13.49 -2.21
CA THR A 162 -13.45 12.06 -2.16
C THR A 162 -12.32 11.08 -2.54
N ASN A 163 -11.11 11.59 -2.78
CA ASN A 163 -9.90 10.82 -3.10
C ASN A 163 -8.71 11.22 -2.24
N ASP A 164 -8.95 11.53 -1.01
CA ASP A 164 -7.97 12.11 -0.14
C ASP A 164 -6.97 11.10 0.40
N SER A 165 -5.84 11.01 -0.26
CA SER A 165 -4.64 10.38 0.27
C SER A 165 -3.87 11.29 1.22
N THR A 166 -4.28 12.55 1.37
CA THR A 166 -3.66 13.54 2.24
C THR A 166 -3.85 13.12 3.69
N ALA A 167 -5.06 12.73 4.07
CA ALA A 167 -5.32 12.24 5.43
C ALA A 167 -4.46 11.01 5.77
N GLN A 168 -4.20 10.14 4.82
CA GLN A 168 -3.30 9.02 5.03
C GLN A 168 -1.84 9.50 5.15
N TRP A 169 -1.42 10.44 4.32
CA TRP A 169 -0.09 11.03 4.39
C TRP A 169 0.13 11.79 5.70
N ASP A 170 -0.85 12.57 6.14
CA ASP A 170 -0.79 13.27 7.42
C ASP A 170 -0.64 12.29 8.58
N VAL A 171 -1.41 11.21 8.59
CA VAL A 171 -1.30 10.15 9.61
C VAL A 171 0.07 9.46 9.54
N GLU A 172 0.60 9.23 8.34
CA GLU A 172 1.93 8.64 8.17
C GLU A 172 3.05 9.61 8.58
N ALA A 173 2.91 10.90 8.30
CA ALA A 173 3.87 11.94 8.64
C ALA A 173 3.92 12.23 10.16
N ASP A 174 2.76 12.17 10.80
CA ASP A 174 2.62 12.37 12.25
C ASP A 174 2.79 11.07 13.06
N ALA A 175 3.06 9.93 12.38
CA ALA A 175 3.26 8.66 13.04
C ALA A 175 4.47 8.70 13.98
N VAL A 176 4.24 8.38 15.23
CA VAL A 176 5.28 8.25 16.25
C VAL A 176 5.70 6.78 16.32
N ASP A 177 7.01 6.51 16.28
CA ASP A 177 7.54 5.15 16.41
C ASP A 177 7.07 4.51 17.72
N GLY A 178 6.56 3.27 17.61
CA GLY A 178 5.95 2.55 18.73
C GLY A 178 4.50 2.94 19.03
N SER A 179 3.90 3.87 18.28
CA SER A 179 2.47 4.19 18.41
C SER A 179 1.58 3.09 17.80
N VAL A 180 0.31 3.08 18.18
CA VAL A 180 -0.68 2.13 17.67
C VAL A 180 -0.89 2.40 16.17
N LEU A 181 -0.39 1.51 15.32
CA LEU A 181 -0.52 1.62 13.87
C LEU A 181 -1.96 1.36 13.40
N HIS A 182 -2.68 0.47 14.09
CA HIS A 182 -3.98 0.02 13.63
C HIS A 182 -4.77 -0.66 14.75
N ILE A 183 -6.04 -0.32 14.88
CA ILE A 183 -6.98 -0.96 15.80
C ILE A 183 -8.09 -1.61 14.99
N VAL A 184 -8.25 -2.92 15.11
CA VAL A 184 -9.39 -3.65 14.57
C VAL A 184 -10.41 -3.89 15.67
N VAL A 185 -11.58 -3.31 15.53
CA VAL A 185 -12.72 -3.63 16.41
C VAL A 185 -13.36 -4.92 15.87
N THR A 186 -13.09 -6.03 16.53
CA THR A 186 -13.61 -7.35 16.14
C THR A 186 -15.05 -7.57 16.58
N ALA A 187 -15.49 -6.85 17.63
CA ALA A 187 -16.87 -6.85 18.09
C ALA A 187 -17.21 -5.44 18.63
N GLY A 188 -18.11 -4.75 17.97
CA GLY A 188 -18.49 -3.38 18.32
C GLY A 188 -19.31 -3.25 19.60
N GLY A 189 -19.62 -4.34 20.27
CA GLY A 189 -20.52 -4.32 21.43
C GLY A 189 -21.96 -3.96 21.08
N SER A 190 -22.83 -3.92 22.07
CA SER A 190 -24.20 -3.45 21.94
C SER A 190 -24.54 -2.50 23.11
N GLY A 191 -25.48 -1.59 22.89
CA GLY A 191 -25.90 -0.65 23.94
C GLY A 191 -25.15 0.69 23.94
N HIS A 192 -24.29 0.93 22.97
CA HIS A 192 -23.71 2.27 22.74
C HIS A 192 -24.71 3.16 22.04
N THR A 193 -24.92 4.38 22.55
CA THR A 193 -25.73 5.37 21.87
C THR A 193 -25.00 5.92 20.66
N ASN A 194 -25.62 5.83 19.49
CA ASN A 194 -25.13 6.49 18.28
C ASN A 194 -25.21 8.00 18.50
N GLY A 195 -24.09 8.63 18.78
CA GLY A 195 -24.02 10.07 18.99
C GLY A 195 -22.72 10.52 19.67
N THR A 196 -22.60 11.80 19.92
CA THR A 196 -21.46 12.46 20.56
C THR A 196 -21.33 12.17 22.06
N GLY A 197 -21.55 10.93 22.48
CA GLY A 197 -21.34 10.50 23.86
C GLY A 197 -19.86 10.40 24.18
N THR A 198 -19.43 11.08 25.26
CA THR A 198 -18.08 10.86 25.81
C THR A 198 -18.15 9.69 26.77
N TYR A 199 -17.42 8.63 26.46
CA TYR A 199 -17.22 7.51 27.37
C TYR A 199 -15.93 7.74 28.14
N ALA A 200 -16.04 7.93 29.46
CA ALA A 200 -14.88 8.07 30.33
C ALA A 200 -14.46 6.67 30.84
N ASN A 201 -13.16 6.46 30.98
CA ASN A 201 -12.55 5.25 31.51
C ASN A 201 -12.80 4.00 30.65
N VAL A 202 -12.52 4.10 29.35
CA VAL A 202 -12.41 2.93 28.48
C VAL A 202 -10.99 2.39 28.62
N ASP A 203 -10.83 1.24 29.24
CA ASP A 203 -9.55 0.52 29.27
C ASP A 203 -9.29 -0.07 27.87
N ILE A 204 -8.10 0.20 27.35
CA ILE A 204 -7.64 -0.27 26.04
C ILE A 204 -6.67 -1.43 26.24
#